data_7b27f2ef43897cb98a5d18548473bef6
#
_entry.id   7b27f2ef43897cb98a5d18548473bef6
#
_cell.length_a   1.000
_cell.length_b   1.000
_cell.length_c   1.000
_cell.angle_alpha   90.00
_cell.angle_beta   90.00
_cell.angle_gamma   90.00
#
_symmetry.space_group_name_H-M   'P 1'
#
loop_
_entity.id
_entity.type
_entity.pdbx_description
1 polymer ?
#
loop_
_entity_poly.entity_id
_entity_poly.type
_entity_poly.pdbx_seq_one_letter_code
_entity_poly.pdbx_strand_id
1 'polypeptide(L)'
;MNNACKSLVAAFLASAVSLSVAAESVKVTPLGSHDGEFCAMDRALIFEDPNGTRILYDAGRTVAGADDPRLGNIDVVLVSHVHGDHVGDRHIRDVNQGSCGGPEVPVVVLPESNSVNIAAAKTAKIVTGSEMPAFFASKLKSVEGNPEDSLLVRFGAERVVGGVAITTVPAVHSNGLSPSFLTGPLAEYLKAAGVGASVGPPTGYVLTFTNGLVVYLSGDTGITAEQKLVVKDHYGASLVVLNIGDTYTTGPEEAAYVVNDLITPNAVIASHANEAATQDGMVRDGTRTKQFISLSSMPVHVPLSGKTMSFDGTAHCTDGC
;
A
#
# COMPACT_ATOMS: atom_id res chain seq x y z
N MET A 1 -64.19 44.43 -41.06
CA MET A 1 -63.94 44.23 -39.63
C MET A 1 -62.95 43.09 -39.49
N ASN A 2 -61.64 43.40 -39.35
CA ASN A 2 -60.57 42.41 -39.31
C ASN A 2 -60.10 42.26 -37.85
N ASN A 3 -60.30 41.11 -37.28
CA ASN A 3 -59.71 40.74 -35.98
C ASN A 3 -58.40 39.98 -36.24
N ALA A 4 -57.27 40.58 -35.92
CA ALA A 4 -55.96 39.93 -35.89
C ALA A 4 -55.75 39.31 -34.53
N CYS A 5 -55.62 37.97 -34.48
CA CYS A 5 -55.24 37.22 -33.31
C CYS A 5 -53.70 37.20 -33.15
N LYS A 6 -53.19 37.82 -32.10
CA LYS A 6 -51.76 37.82 -31.78
C LYS A 6 -51.47 36.61 -30.87
N SER A 7 -50.79 35.63 -31.42
CA SER A 7 -50.26 34.46 -30.63
C SER A 7 -48.97 34.90 -29.95
N LEU A 8 -48.96 34.88 -28.61
CA LEU A 8 -47.72 34.97 -27.79
C LEU A 8 -47.09 33.61 -27.74
N VAL A 9 -45.89 33.47 -28.29
CA VAL A 9 -45.03 32.29 -28.06
C VAL A 9 -44.13 32.58 -26.85
N ALA A 10 -44.36 31.92 -25.72
CA ALA A 10 -43.50 31.99 -24.57
C ALA A 10 -42.36 30.94 -24.75
N ALA A 11 -41.15 31.44 -24.95
CA ALA A 11 -39.95 30.61 -24.99
C ALA A 11 -39.52 30.27 -23.56
N PHE A 12 -39.65 28.98 -23.14
CA PHE A 12 -39.04 28.48 -21.92
C PHE A 12 -37.57 28.19 -22.17
N LEU A 13 -36.68 29.02 -21.61
CA LEU A 13 -35.27 28.69 -21.50
C LEU A 13 -35.10 27.66 -20.34
N ALA A 14 -34.88 26.40 -20.67
CA ALA A 14 -34.44 25.40 -19.72
C ALA A 14 -32.91 25.58 -19.46
N SER A 15 -32.57 26.17 -18.33
CA SER A 15 -31.17 26.21 -17.86
C SER A 15 -30.80 24.83 -17.41
N ALA A 16 -29.99 24.12 -18.20
CA ALA A 16 -29.35 22.87 -17.77
C ALA A 16 -28.28 23.20 -16.71
N VAL A 17 -28.58 22.97 -15.46
CA VAL A 17 -27.58 22.96 -14.39
C VAL A 17 -26.76 21.67 -14.56
N SER A 18 -25.56 21.79 -15.13
CA SER A 18 -24.57 20.71 -15.13
C SER A 18 -24.06 20.56 -13.71
N LEU A 19 -24.61 19.60 -12.94
CA LEU A 19 -23.99 19.14 -11.74
C LEU A 19 -22.70 18.42 -12.18
N SER A 20 -21.55 19.07 -12.02
CA SER A 20 -20.27 18.38 -12.07
C SER A 20 -20.23 17.43 -10.87
N VAL A 21 -20.52 16.15 -11.09
CA VAL A 21 -20.16 15.10 -10.13
C VAL A 21 -18.63 15.17 -10.09
N ALA A 22 -18.07 15.62 -8.98
CA ALA A 22 -16.64 15.51 -8.74
C ALA A 22 -16.29 14.02 -8.92
N ALA A 23 -15.32 13.73 -9.79
CA ALA A 23 -14.90 12.34 -9.99
C ALA A 23 -14.50 11.78 -8.63
N GLU A 24 -15.15 10.69 -8.22
CA GLU A 24 -14.85 10.04 -6.95
C GLU A 24 -13.40 9.56 -6.99
N SER A 25 -12.58 9.96 -6.01
CA SER A 25 -11.16 9.69 -5.98
C SER A 25 -10.82 8.64 -4.92
N VAL A 26 -9.85 7.78 -5.24
CA VAL A 26 -9.18 6.93 -4.25
C VAL A 26 -8.19 7.80 -3.48
N LYS A 27 -8.25 7.75 -2.15
CA LYS A 27 -7.31 8.45 -1.29
C LYS A 27 -6.19 7.52 -0.87
N VAL A 28 -4.96 8.01 -0.91
CA VAL A 28 -3.77 7.28 -0.45
C VAL A 28 -3.10 8.11 0.64
N THR A 29 -3.07 7.56 1.87
CA THR A 29 -2.47 8.23 3.04
C THR A 29 -1.27 7.45 3.54
N PRO A 30 -0.04 7.97 3.40
CA PRO A 30 1.14 7.35 3.99
C PRO A 30 1.15 7.44 5.51
N LEU A 31 1.57 6.36 6.18
CA LEU A 31 1.72 6.30 7.64
C LEU A 31 3.18 6.10 8.03
N GLY A 32 3.99 7.11 7.77
CA GLY A 32 5.42 7.12 8.11
C GLY A 32 5.69 7.44 9.58
N SER A 33 6.97 7.45 9.92
CA SER A 33 7.47 7.69 11.27
C SER A 33 7.52 9.17 11.67
N HIS A 34 7.60 10.09 10.71
CA HIS A 34 7.68 11.53 10.96
C HIS A 34 6.68 12.27 10.08
N ASP A 35 5.83 13.10 10.70
CA ASP A 35 4.79 13.86 9.99
C ASP A 35 5.38 14.77 8.92
N GLY A 36 4.81 14.68 7.71
CA GLY A 36 5.24 15.47 6.56
C GLY A 36 6.55 15.04 5.92
N GLU A 37 7.12 13.91 6.35
CA GLU A 37 8.39 13.39 5.83
C GLU A 37 8.23 12.01 5.17
N PHE A 38 9.21 11.61 4.35
CA PHE A 38 9.41 10.25 3.86
C PHE A 38 10.72 9.69 4.42
N CYS A 39 10.61 8.75 5.33
CA CYS A 39 11.69 8.29 6.20
C CYS A 39 12.14 6.85 5.91
N ALA A 40 13.27 6.45 6.50
CA ALA A 40 13.95 5.19 6.21
C ALA A 40 13.11 3.93 6.43
N MET A 41 12.15 3.94 7.36
CA MET A 41 11.32 2.77 7.68
C MET A 41 9.90 2.84 7.12
N ASP A 42 9.57 3.87 6.34
CA ASP A 42 8.21 4.11 5.89
C ASP A 42 7.81 3.11 4.79
N ARG A 43 6.76 2.32 5.08
CA ARG A 43 6.19 1.27 4.21
C ARG A 43 4.68 1.40 4.12
N ALA A 44 4.04 1.80 5.24
CA ALA A 44 2.61 1.72 5.41
C ALA A 44 1.85 2.75 4.59
N LEU A 45 0.83 2.29 3.87
CA LEU A 45 -0.11 3.13 3.13
C LEU A 45 -1.54 2.71 3.47
N ILE A 46 -2.43 3.68 3.65
CA ILE A 46 -3.88 3.44 3.64
C ILE A 46 -4.43 3.86 2.29
N PHE A 47 -5.16 2.96 1.65
CA PHE A 47 -6.00 3.25 0.50
C PHE A 47 -7.46 3.33 0.96
N GLU A 48 -8.16 4.39 0.58
CA GLU A 48 -9.58 4.57 0.85
C GLU A 48 -10.32 4.65 -0.49
N ASP A 49 -11.15 3.63 -0.76
CA ASP A 49 -12.03 3.60 -1.92
C ASP A 49 -13.12 4.67 -1.80
N PRO A 50 -13.68 5.19 -2.90
CA PRO A 50 -14.79 6.13 -2.85
C PRO A 50 -16.02 5.66 -2.07
N ASN A 51 -16.24 4.35 -1.98
CA ASN A 51 -17.34 3.77 -1.20
C ASN A 51 -17.07 3.68 0.30
N GLY A 52 -15.86 4.10 0.75
CA GLY A 52 -15.43 4.11 2.15
C GLY A 52 -14.65 2.88 2.60
N THR A 53 -14.43 1.87 1.75
CA THR A 53 -13.58 0.71 2.09
C THR A 53 -12.13 1.15 2.29
N ARG A 54 -11.53 0.80 3.44
CA ARG A 54 -10.17 1.21 3.81
C ARG A 54 -9.24 0.01 3.91
N ILE A 55 -8.14 0.08 3.18
CA ILE A 55 -7.13 -0.97 3.05
C ILE A 55 -5.81 -0.47 3.61
N LEU A 56 -5.29 -1.10 4.64
CA LEU A 56 -3.95 -0.87 5.18
C LEU A 56 -2.98 -1.84 4.50
N TYR A 57 -1.98 -1.30 3.83
CA TYR A 57 -0.92 -2.05 3.19
C TYR A 57 0.36 -1.96 3.99
N ASP A 58 0.99 -3.12 4.28
CA ASP A 58 2.26 -3.30 4.99
C ASP A 58 2.40 -2.37 6.22
N ALA A 59 1.62 -2.63 7.27
CA ALA A 59 1.60 -1.81 8.50
C ALA A 59 2.99 -1.53 9.06
N GLY A 60 3.90 -2.49 8.94
CA GLY A 60 5.31 -2.35 9.25
C GLY A 60 5.59 -1.84 10.66
N ARG A 61 6.66 -1.03 10.74
CA ARG A 61 7.16 -0.49 12.00
C ARG A 61 6.71 0.93 12.29
N THR A 62 6.07 1.62 11.33
CA THR A 62 5.74 3.05 11.42
C THR A 62 4.28 3.35 11.76
N VAL A 63 3.45 2.31 11.89
CA VAL A 63 2.12 2.41 12.49
C VAL A 63 2.25 2.12 13.99
N ALA A 64 1.76 3.03 14.85
CA ALA A 64 1.92 2.99 16.31
C ALA A 64 0.95 2.02 17.01
N GLY A 65 0.78 0.83 16.45
CA GLY A 65 -0.15 -0.18 16.97
C GLY A 65 -1.59 0.05 16.54
N ALA A 66 -2.50 -0.73 17.14
CA ALA A 66 -3.93 -0.71 16.79
C ALA A 66 -4.63 0.59 17.20
N ASP A 67 -4.07 1.29 18.18
CA ASP A 67 -4.60 2.56 18.69
C ASP A 67 -4.04 3.80 17.98
N ASP A 68 -3.23 3.61 16.93
CA ASP A 68 -2.73 4.72 16.11
C ASP A 68 -3.90 5.55 15.58
N PRO A 69 -4.02 6.84 15.97
CA PRO A 69 -5.17 7.67 15.60
C PRO A 69 -5.30 7.90 14.08
N ARG A 70 -4.23 7.68 13.31
CA ARG A 70 -4.22 7.82 11.86
C ARG A 70 -4.94 6.69 11.15
N LEU A 71 -5.10 5.51 11.79
CA LEU A 71 -5.74 4.33 11.19
C LEU A 71 -7.23 4.57 10.89
N GLY A 72 -7.97 5.14 11.83
CA GLY A 72 -9.43 5.14 11.74
C GLY A 72 -10.00 3.72 11.69
N ASN A 73 -11.01 3.51 10.87
CA ASN A 73 -11.53 2.19 10.55
C ASN A 73 -10.65 1.52 9.48
N ILE A 74 -10.41 0.21 9.58
CA ILE A 74 -9.69 -0.59 8.58
C ILE A 74 -10.52 -1.84 8.28
N ASP A 75 -10.81 -2.08 7.01
CA ASP A 75 -11.59 -3.24 6.55
C ASP A 75 -10.68 -4.38 6.11
N VAL A 76 -9.50 -4.04 5.56
CA VAL A 76 -8.53 -4.99 5.03
C VAL A 76 -7.11 -4.60 5.45
N VAL A 77 -6.31 -5.60 5.83
CA VAL A 77 -4.86 -5.52 5.97
C VAL A 77 -4.22 -6.38 4.88
N LEU A 78 -3.38 -5.80 4.05
CA LEU A 78 -2.55 -6.50 3.07
C LEU A 78 -1.13 -6.60 3.61
N VAL A 79 -0.53 -7.78 3.47
CA VAL A 79 0.87 -8.02 3.84
C VAL A 79 1.58 -8.65 2.65
N SER A 80 2.59 -7.97 2.13
CA SER A 80 3.36 -8.43 0.96
C SER A 80 4.20 -9.67 1.28
N HIS A 81 4.86 -9.68 2.45
CA HIS A 81 5.69 -10.77 2.94
C HIS A 81 5.97 -10.62 4.45
N VAL A 82 6.60 -11.63 5.07
CA VAL A 82 6.71 -11.74 6.54
C VAL A 82 8.01 -11.16 7.13
N HIS A 83 8.70 -10.28 6.44
CA HIS A 83 9.80 -9.54 7.06
C HIS A 83 9.28 -8.53 8.09
N GLY A 84 10.08 -8.33 9.15
CA GLY A 84 9.66 -7.54 10.31
C GLY A 84 9.30 -6.08 10.00
N ASP A 85 9.88 -5.49 8.97
CA ASP A 85 9.58 -4.12 8.53
C ASP A 85 8.29 -4.00 7.69
N HIS A 86 7.67 -5.12 7.29
CA HIS A 86 6.37 -5.19 6.60
C HIS A 86 5.23 -5.68 7.49
N VAL A 87 5.44 -6.77 8.24
CA VAL A 87 4.42 -7.25 9.19
C VAL A 87 4.43 -6.49 10.52
N GLY A 88 5.54 -5.83 10.87
CA GLY A 88 5.78 -5.17 12.15
C GLY A 88 6.12 -6.15 13.27
N ASP A 89 7.42 -6.49 13.42
CA ASP A 89 7.97 -7.22 14.57
C ASP A 89 8.04 -6.33 15.82
N ARG A 90 8.10 -5.04 15.59
CA ARG A 90 8.09 -3.91 16.52
C ARG A 90 7.51 -2.70 15.82
N HIS A 91 7.20 -1.64 16.57
CA HIS A 91 6.72 -0.41 15.98
C HIS A 91 7.12 0.84 16.80
N ILE A 92 6.94 2.02 16.20
CA ILE A 92 7.06 3.29 16.89
C ILE A 92 6.06 3.35 18.04
N ARG A 93 6.39 4.08 19.10
CA ARG A 93 5.41 4.40 20.15
C ARG A 93 4.60 5.62 19.75
N ASP A 94 5.28 6.66 19.32
CA ASP A 94 4.69 7.92 18.88
C ASP A 94 5.40 8.40 17.61
N VAL A 95 4.71 9.20 16.82
CA VAL A 95 5.26 9.84 15.62
C VAL A 95 6.32 10.87 16.02
N ASN A 96 7.28 11.15 15.15
CA ASN A 96 8.37 12.11 15.34
C ASN A 96 9.42 11.73 16.41
N GLN A 97 9.52 10.44 16.76
CA GLN A 97 10.56 9.95 17.67
C GLN A 97 11.78 9.42 16.93
N GLY A 98 12.97 9.80 17.41
CA GLY A 98 14.24 9.51 16.75
C GLY A 98 14.52 10.48 15.60
N SER A 99 15.16 10.00 14.54
CA SER A 99 15.40 10.78 13.34
C SER A 99 14.77 10.11 12.12
N CYS A 100 14.47 10.85 11.06
CA CYS A 100 13.93 10.32 9.81
C CYS A 100 14.82 9.22 9.18
N GLY A 101 16.14 9.28 9.37
CA GLY A 101 17.10 8.24 8.95
C GLY A 101 17.20 7.04 9.90
N GLY A 102 16.70 7.18 11.13
CA GLY A 102 16.70 6.16 12.18
C GLY A 102 15.57 6.37 13.17
N PRO A 103 14.32 6.09 12.78
CA PRO A 103 13.17 6.21 13.67
C PRO A 103 13.30 5.26 14.87
N GLU A 104 12.79 5.69 16.03
CA GLU A 104 12.75 4.83 17.22
C GLU A 104 11.57 3.88 17.16
N VAL A 105 11.83 2.59 17.30
CA VAL A 105 10.82 1.52 17.26
C VAL A 105 10.86 0.66 18.53
N PRO A 106 10.56 1.24 19.70
CA PRO A 106 10.79 0.59 20.99
C PRO A 106 9.74 -0.47 21.36
N VAL A 107 8.57 -0.48 20.71
CA VAL A 107 7.48 -1.38 21.07
C VAL A 107 7.64 -2.71 20.32
N VAL A 108 8.15 -3.72 21.03
CA VAL A 108 8.29 -5.10 20.50
C VAL A 108 6.97 -5.83 20.67
N VAL A 109 6.45 -6.42 19.58
CA VAL A 109 5.17 -7.15 19.60
C VAL A 109 5.33 -8.66 19.40
N LEU A 110 6.56 -9.12 19.15
CA LEU A 110 6.86 -10.55 19.00
C LEU A 110 6.37 -11.38 20.20
N PRO A 111 5.90 -12.61 19.99
CA PRO A 111 5.88 -13.39 18.73
C PRO A 111 4.72 -13.03 17.78
N GLU A 112 3.92 -12.06 18.10
CA GLU A 112 2.86 -11.54 17.23
C GLU A 112 3.42 -10.51 16.23
N SER A 113 2.53 -9.84 15.49
CA SER A 113 2.92 -8.76 14.60
C SER A 113 1.96 -7.58 14.69
N ASN A 114 2.46 -6.39 14.33
CA ASN A 114 1.64 -5.18 14.30
C ASN A 114 0.42 -5.35 13.37
N SER A 115 0.62 -5.95 12.20
CA SER A 115 -0.46 -6.23 11.24
C SER A 115 -1.56 -7.12 11.84
N VAL A 116 -1.18 -8.16 12.61
CA VAL A 116 -2.16 -9.05 13.27
C VAL A 116 -2.91 -8.31 14.37
N ASN A 117 -2.20 -7.55 15.21
CA ASN A 117 -2.80 -6.81 16.32
C ASN A 117 -3.80 -5.75 15.80
N ILE A 118 -3.44 -5.05 14.72
CA ILE A 118 -4.33 -4.08 14.05
C ILE A 118 -5.54 -4.80 13.47
N ALA A 119 -5.35 -5.89 12.72
CA ALA A 119 -6.45 -6.63 12.10
C ALA A 119 -7.44 -7.16 13.16
N ALA A 120 -6.95 -7.75 14.25
CA ALA A 120 -7.79 -8.23 15.33
C ALA A 120 -8.60 -7.10 15.99
N ALA A 121 -7.94 -5.99 16.35
CA ALA A 121 -8.58 -4.85 17.00
C ALA A 121 -9.59 -4.12 16.11
N LYS A 122 -9.36 -4.08 14.80
CA LYS A 122 -10.26 -3.43 13.82
C LYS A 122 -11.29 -4.40 13.22
N THR A 123 -11.24 -5.69 13.56
CA THR A 123 -12.05 -6.76 12.93
C THR A 123 -11.86 -6.77 11.40
N ALA A 124 -10.64 -6.47 10.96
CA ALA A 124 -10.27 -6.38 9.56
C ALA A 124 -9.88 -7.75 8.98
N LYS A 125 -10.10 -7.95 7.68
CA LYS A 125 -9.61 -9.13 6.96
C LYS A 125 -8.13 -8.99 6.69
N ILE A 126 -7.33 -10.04 6.93
CA ILE A 126 -5.95 -10.12 6.43
C ILE A 126 -6.00 -10.88 5.11
N VAL A 127 -5.62 -10.23 4.00
CA VAL A 127 -5.65 -10.86 2.67
C VAL A 127 -4.21 -11.04 2.20
N THR A 128 -3.82 -12.31 1.98
CA THR A 128 -2.45 -12.65 1.58
C THR A 128 -2.40 -13.80 0.58
N GLY A 129 -1.28 -13.91 -0.11
CA GLY A 129 -0.98 -15.01 -1.02
C GLY A 129 -0.23 -16.17 -0.34
N SER A 130 0.19 -17.13 -1.16
CA SER A 130 1.07 -18.23 -0.80
C SER A 130 0.57 -19.11 0.35
N GLU A 131 1.41 -19.39 1.34
CA GLU A 131 1.09 -20.13 2.56
C GLU A 131 0.91 -19.20 3.78
N MET A 132 1.04 -17.89 3.59
CA MET A 132 0.89 -16.89 4.64
C MET A 132 -0.47 -16.92 5.35
N PRO A 133 -1.60 -17.22 4.69
CA PRO A 133 -2.90 -17.24 5.38
C PRO A 133 -2.98 -18.21 6.55
N ALA A 134 -2.33 -19.38 6.47
CA ALA A 134 -2.31 -20.33 7.58
C ALA A 134 -1.54 -19.77 8.80
N PHE A 135 -0.43 -19.07 8.54
CA PHE A 135 0.33 -18.37 9.58
C PHE A 135 -0.51 -17.28 10.24
N PHE A 136 -1.14 -16.40 9.45
CA PHE A 136 -1.95 -15.30 9.98
C PHE A 136 -3.22 -15.78 10.71
N ALA A 137 -3.87 -16.85 10.23
CA ALA A 137 -5.00 -17.47 10.94
C ALA A 137 -4.58 -17.97 12.34
N SER A 138 -3.40 -18.63 12.45
CA SER A 138 -2.85 -19.03 13.73
C SER A 138 -2.57 -17.85 14.65
N LYS A 139 -2.04 -16.75 14.10
CA LYS A 139 -1.72 -15.54 14.86
C LYS A 139 -2.96 -14.77 15.29
N LEU A 140 -3.98 -14.65 14.44
CA LEU A 140 -5.28 -14.07 14.83
C LEU A 140 -5.87 -14.83 16.02
N LYS A 141 -5.82 -16.17 15.98
CA LYS A 141 -6.30 -17.00 17.09
C LYS A 141 -5.54 -16.72 18.41
N SER A 142 -4.23 -16.49 18.35
CA SER A 142 -3.42 -16.24 19.56
C SER A 142 -3.71 -14.90 20.24
N VAL A 143 -4.26 -13.92 19.49
CA VAL A 143 -4.69 -12.60 19.99
C VAL A 143 -6.21 -12.49 20.15
N GLU A 144 -6.93 -13.61 20.26
CA GLU A 144 -8.39 -13.69 20.40
C GLU A 144 -9.16 -13.09 19.21
N GLY A 145 -8.51 -12.89 18.06
CA GLY A 145 -9.14 -12.51 16.79
C GLY A 145 -9.77 -13.72 16.11
N ASN A 146 -10.53 -13.47 15.04
CA ASN A 146 -11.18 -14.53 14.27
C ASN A 146 -10.21 -15.10 13.21
N PRO A 147 -9.78 -16.38 13.27
CA PRO A 147 -8.88 -16.98 12.27
C PRO A 147 -9.48 -17.03 10.86
N GLU A 148 -10.81 -17.03 10.72
CA GLU A 148 -11.49 -16.98 9.42
C GLU A 148 -11.35 -15.63 8.70
N ASP A 149 -10.82 -14.62 9.38
CA ASP A 149 -10.51 -13.32 8.78
C ASP A 149 -9.17 -13.32 8.03
N SER A 150 -8.41 -14.41 8.11
CA SER A 150 -7.22 -14.62 7.27
C SER A 150 -7.61 -15.28 5.95
N LEU A 151 -7.55 -14.51 4.86
CA LEU A 151 -8.08 -14.87 3.56
C LEU A 151 -6.97 -15.12 2.54
N LEU A 152 -7.08 -16.25 1.82
CA LEU A 152 -6.16 -16.61 0.74
C LEU A 152 -6.60 -16.00 -0.59
N VAL A 153 -5.61 -15.44 -1.33
CA VAL A 153 -5.71 -15.17 -2.77
C VAL A 153 -4.46 -15.72 -3.45
N ARG A 154 -4.62 -16.73 -4.29
CA ARG A 154 -3.50 -17.31 -5.08
C ARG A 154 -3.16 -16.41 -6.26
N PHE A 155 -1.92 -16.51 -6.78
CA PHE A 155 -1.49 -15.75 -7.96
C PHE A 155 -2.46 -15.94 -9.13
N GLY A 156 -2.92 -14.82 -9.70
CA GLY A 156 -3.91 -14.78 -10.78
C GLY A 156 -5.36 -15.02 -10.34
N ALA A 157 -5.61 -15.25 -9.04
CA ALA A 157 -6.95 -15.27 -8.48
C ALA A 157 -7.33 -13.88 -7.94
N GLU A 158 -8.62 -13.69 -7.70
CA GLU A 158 -9.19 -12.44 -7.22
C GLU A 158 -10.10 -12.70 -6.02
N ARG A 159 -10.12 -11.74 -5.10
CA ARG A 159 -11.12 -11.64 -4.03
C ARG A 159 -11.62 -10.22 -3.92
N VAL A 160 -12.94 -10.07 -3.87
CA VAL A 160 -13.55 -8.75 -3.68
C VAL A 160 -13.87 -8.56 -2.20
N VAL A 161 -13.41 -7.46 -1.62
CA VAL A 161 -13.75 -7.02 -0.26
C VAL A 161 -14.19 -5.56 -0.31
N GLY A 162 -15.37 -5.26 0.20
CA GLY A 162 -15.93 -3.91 0.18
C GLY A 162 -15.99 -3.27 -1.21
N GLY A 163 -16.13 -4.06 -2.28
CA GLY A 163 -16.19 -3.56 -3.67
C GLY A 163 -14.81 -3.38 -4.32
N VAL A 164 -13.70 -3.47 -3.58
CA VAL A 164 -12.35 -3.45 -4.14
C VAL A 164 -11.93 -4.88 -4.51
N ALA A 165 -11.53 -5.07 -5.75
CA ALA A 165 -10.97 -6.35 -6.20
C ALA A 165 -9.48 -6.42 -5.86
N ILE A 166 -9.08 -7.49 -5.15
CA ILE A 166 -7.71 -7.73 -4.67
C ILE A 166 -7.18 -8.95 -5.39
N THR A 167 -6.16 -8.77 -6.20
CA THR A 167 -5.45 -9.82 -6.93
C THR A 167 -4.01 -9.89 -6.44
N THR A 168 -3.45 -11.10 -6.36
CA THR A 168 -2.03 -11.29 -6.05
C THR A 168 -1.22 -11.60 -7.30
N VAL A 169 -0.02 -11.03 -7.35
CA VAL A 169 0.96 -11.25 -8.43
C VAL A 169 2.31 -11.64 -7.83
N PRO A 170 3.18 -12.36 -8.57
CA PRO A 170 4.50 -12.73 -8.08
C PRO A 170 5.37 -11.52 -7.76
N ALA A 171 6.14 -11.64 -6.68
CA ALA A 171 7.28 -10.79 -6.37
C ALA A 171 8.54 -11.65 -6.23
N VAL A 172 9.71 -11.11 -6.54
CA VAL A 172 11.00 -11.82 -6.43
C VAL A 172 11.80 -11.25 -5.27
N HIS A 173 11.64 -11.89 -4.13
CA HIS A 173 12.30 -11.54 -2.87
C HIS A 173 12.30 -12.75 -1.93
N SER A 174 13.00 -12.68 -0.81
CA SER A 174 12.88 -13.69 0.24
C SER A 174 11.61 -13.51 1.05
N ASN A 175 11.03 -14.63 1.53
CA ASN A 175 9.84 -14.62 2.41
C ASN A 175 10.01 -15.64 3.54
N GLY A 176 11.17 -15.61 4.18
CA GLY A 176 11.50 -16.46 5.32
C GLY A 176 10.93 -15.91 6.61
N LEU A 177 10.07 -16.68 7.27
CA LEU A 177 9.54 -16.34 8.60
C LEU A 177 10.66 -16.49 9.64
N SER A 178 11.00 -15.41 10.32
CA SER A 178 11.95 -15.45 11.44
C SER A 178 11.43 -16.34 12.58
N PRO A 179 12.27 -17.17 13.20
CA PRO A 179 11.91 -17.94 14.39
C PRO A 179 11.35 -17.09 15.54
N SER A 180 11.64 -15.79 15.55
CA SER A 180 11.11 -14.86 16.55
C SER A 180 9.58 -14.69 16.51
N PHE A 181 8.96 -15.01 15.37
CA PHE A 181 7.49 -15.05 15.25
C PHE A 181 6.88 -16.37 15.69
N LEU A 182 7.69 -17.35 16.11
CA LEU A 182 7.25 -18.65 16.54
C LEU A 182 7.52 -18.84 18.04
N THR A 183 6.85 -19.84 18.63
CA THR A 183 7.04 -20.24 20.04
C THR A 183 7.28 -21.75 20.15
N GLY A 184 7.81 -22.20 21.30
CA GLY A 184 8.02 -23.60 21.59
C GLY A 184 9.24 -24.23 20.90
N PRO A 185 9.38 -25.57 20.95
CA PRO A 185 10.61 -26.28 20.54
C PRO A 185 11.02 -26.04 19.08
N LEU A 186 10.06 -25.84 18.18
CA LEU A 186 10.36 -25.55 16.76
C LEU A 186 11.09 -24.20 16.61
N ALA A 187 10.65 -23.18 17.31
CA ALA A 187 11.30 -21.86 17.29
C ALA A 187 12.76 -21.95 17.77
N GLU A 188 13.00 -22.66 18.87
CA GLU A 188 14.33 -22.85 19.42
C GLU A 188 15.24 -23.65 18.47
N TYR A 189 14.70 -24.68 17.83
CA TYR A 189 15.46 -25.47 16.86
C TYR A 189 15.85 -24.64 15.62
N LEU A 190 14.92 -23.92 15.02
CA LEU A 190 15.17 -23.06 13.84
C LEU A 190 16.17 -21.95 14.18
N LYS A 191 16.03 -21.33 15.35
CA LYS A 191 16.97 -20.31 15.84
C LYS A 191 18.37 -20.86 16.02
N ALA A 192 18.51 -22.03 16.66
CA ALA A 192 19.80 -22.70 16.84
C ALA A 192 20.46 -23.11 15.52
N ALA A 193 19.65 -23.50 14.53
CA ALA A 193 20.12 -23.86 13.19
C ALA A 193 20.42 -22.65 12.29
N GLY A 194 20.05 -21.42 12.69
CA GLY A 194 20.24 -20.21 11.89
C GLY A 194 19.35 -20.13 10.64
N VAL A 195 18.16 -20.76 10.68
CA VAL A 195 17.23 -20.83 9.54
C VAL A 195 15.84 -20.32 9.92
N GLY A 196 15.05 -19.92 8.94
CA GLY A 196 13.65 -19.54 9.09
C GLY A 196 12.69 -20.59 8.54
N ALA A 197 11.40 -20.44 8.82
CA ALA A 197 10.35 -21.24 8.21
C ALA A 197 9.93 -20.64 6.87
N SER A 198 9.52 -21.50 5.91
CA SER A 198 8.93 -21.03 4.66
C SER A 198 7.43 -20.77 4.83
N VAL A 199 6.95 -19.65 4.29
CA VAL A 199 5.52 -19.32 4.15
C VAL A 199 5.15 -19.07 2.68
N GLY A 200 5.93 -19.67 1.77
CA GLY A 200 5.78 -19.51 0.32
C GLY A 200 6.43 -18.21 -0.23
N PRO A 201 6.25 -17.92 -1.52
CA PRO A 201 6.85 -16.74 -2.15
C PRO A 201 6.22 -15.44 -1.63
N PRO A 202 6.95 -14.31 -1.72
CA PRO A 202 6.41 -12.99 -1.44
C PRO A 202 5.38 -12.60 -2.52
N THR A 203 4.57 -11.59 -2.21
CA THR A 203 3.38 -11.25 -2.99
C THR A 203 3.35 -9.76 -3.30
N GLY A 204 3.24 -9.41 -4.58
CA GLY A 204 2.72 -8.13 -5.01
C GLY A 204 1.18 -8.17 -5.09
N TYR A 205 0.54 -7.01 -5.14
CA TYR A 205 -0.90 -6.89 -5.28
C TYR A 205 -1.29 -6.02 -6.46
N VAL A 206 -2.40 -6.37 -7.12
CA VAL A 206 -3.12 -5.46 -8.01
C VAL A 206 -4.49 -5.22 -7.38
N LEU A 207 -4.80 -3.95 -7.11
CA LEU A 207 -6.07 -3.50 -6.55
C LEU A 207 -6.87 -2.79 -7.64
N THR A 208 -8.13 -3.22 -7.87
CA THR A 208 -9.05 -2.50 -8.73
C THR A 208 -10.13 -1.87 -7.87
N PHE A 209 -10.14 -0.54 -7.83
CA PHE A 209 -11.04 0.28 -7.03
C PHE A 209 -12.37 0.55 -7.77
N THR A 210 -13.39 0.97 -7.02
CA THR A 210 -14.74 1.17 -7.58
C THR A 210 -14.82 2.31 -8.59
N ASN A 211 -13.90 3.28 -8.56
CA ASN A 211 -13.79 4.33 -9.57
C ASN A 211 -13.02 3.93 -10.84
N GLY A 212 -12.58 2.66 -10.93
CA GLY A 212 -11.83 2.11 -12.06
C GLY A 212 -10.31 2.28 -11.94
N LEU A 213 -9.77 2.90 -10.88
CA LEU A 213 -8.33 2.98 -10.65
C LEU A 213 -7.76 1.58 -10.43
N VAL A 214 -6.70 1.23 -11.16
CA VAL A 214 -5.94 -0.01 -10.99
C VAL A 214 -4.57 0.32 -10.42
N VAL A 215 -4.28 -0.19 -9.23
CA VAL A 215 -3.04 0.07 -8.48
C VAL A 215 -2.21 -1.19 -8.34
N TYR A 216 -0.94 -1.13 -8.70
CA TYR A 216 0.05 -2.18 -8.39
C TYR A 216 0.85 -1.79 -7.15
N LEU A 217 0.88 -2.69 -6.17
CA LEU A 217 1.71 -2.63 -4.98
C LEU A 217 2.81 -3.68 -5.12
N SER A 218 4.05 -3.25 -5.29
CA SER A 218 5.15 -4.17 -5.62
C SER A 218 5.52 -5.13 -4.49
N GLY A 219 5.30 -4.75 -3.24
CA GLY A 219 6.01 -5.34 -2.12
C GLY A 219 7.50 -5.13 -2.28
N ASP A 220 8.29 -5.97 -1.64
CA ASP A 220 9.72 -6.06 -1.92
C ASP A 220 9.93 -6.99 -3.11
N THR A 221 10.55 -6.47 -4.16
CA THR A 221 10.80 -7.24 -5.38
C THR A 221 12.00 -6.74 -6.16
N GLY A 222 12.60 -7.63 -6.94
CA GLY A 222 13.45 -7.29 -8.07
C GLY A 222 12.64 -7.03 -9.34
N ILE A 223 13.34 -6.91 -10.48
CA ILE A 223 12.72 -6.84 -11.81
C ILE A 223 12.17 -8.22 -12.18
N THR A 224 10.92 -8.27 -12.67
CA THR A 224 10.29 -9.51 -13.14
C THR A 224 9.57 -9.32 -14.46
N ALA A 225 9.43 -10.41 -15.25
CA ALA A 225 8.67 -10.38 -16.50
C ALA A 225 7.16 -10.13 -16.24
N GLU A 226 6.66 -10.54 -15.07
CA GLU A 226 5.27 -10.38 -14.66
C GLU A 226 4.88 -8.91 -14.53
N GLN A 227 5.82 -8.02 -14.23
CA GLN A 227 5.57 -6.57 -14.19
C GLN A 227 5.08 -6.05 -15.54
N LYS A 228 5.59 -6.62 -16.66
CA LYS A 228 5.08 -6.30 -17.99
C LYS A 228 3.86 -7.13 -18.34
N LEU A 229 3.99 -8.46 -18.34
CA LEU A 229 2.99 -9.35 -18.93
C LEU A 229 1.70 -9.44 -18.10
N VAL A 230 1.81 -9.34 -16.78
CA VAL A 230 0.69 -9.51 -15.86
C VAL A 230 0.21 -8.14 -15.37
N VAL A 231 1.09 -7.34 -14.75
CA VAL A 231 0.69 -6.08 -14.12
C VAL A 231 0.23 -5.06 -15.16
N LYS A 232 1.02 -4.87 -16.24
CA LYS A 232 0.67 -3.93 -17.31
C LYS A 232 -0.33 -4.52 -18.32
N ASP A 233 0.10 -5.59 -19.03
CA ASP A 233 -0.59 -6.02 -20.25
C ASP A 233 -1.92 -6.71 -19.92
N HIS A 234 -2.05 -7.38 -18.75
CA HIS A 234 -3.28 -8.06 -18.34
C HIS A 234 -4.17 -7.19 -17.43
N TYR A 235 -3.63 -6.64 -16.34
CA TYR A 235 -4.43 -5.86 -15.38
C TYR A 235 -4.50 -4.37 -15.69
N GLY A 236 -3.56 -3.81 -16.44
CA GLY A 236 -3.57 -2.41 -16.84
C GLY A 236 -3.33 -1.45 -15.68
N ALA A 237 -2.42 -1.80 -14.74
CA ALA A 237 -2.12 -0.94 -13.60
C ALA A 237 -1.66 0.45 -14.05
N SER A 238 -2.39 1.48 -13.62
CA SER A 238 -2.18 2.88 -13.99
C SER A 238 -1.48 3.69 -12.87
N LEU A 239 -1.60 3.25 -11.60
CA LEU A 239 -0.83 3.76 -10.47
C LEU A 239 0.05 2.64 -9.92
N VAL A 240 1.30 2.95 -9.62
CA VAL A 240 2.28 1.96 -9.10
C VAL A 240 2.90 2.46 -7.81
N VAL A 241 2.86 1.64 -6.77
CA VAL A 241 3.69 1.81 -5.56
C VAL A 241 4.90 0.92 -5.70
N LEU A 242 6.09 1.49 -5.83
CA LEU A 242 7.31 0.77 -6.18
C LEU A 242 8.45 0.99 -5.18
N ASN A 243 9.08 -0.11 -4.78
CA ASN A 243 10.28 -0.09 -3.95
C ASN A 243 11.49 0.48 -4.73
N ILE A 244 12.27 1.35 -4.07
CA ILE A 244 13.43 2.05 -4.65
C ILE A 244 14.69 2.00 -3.77
N GLY A 245 14.70 1.15 -2.73
CA GLY A 245 15.60 1.30 -1.57
C GLY A 245 17.01 0.75 -1.72
N ASP A 246 17.30 0.00 -2.80
CA ASP A 246 18.60 -0.63 -3.05
C ASP A 246 19.05 -1.63 -1.98
N THR A 247 20.03 -2.44 -2.29
CA THR A 247 20.61 -3.54 -1.52
C THR A 247 19.61 -4.68 -1.21
N TYR A 248 18.40 -4.36 -0.74
CA TYR A 248 17.37 -5.34 -0.37
C TYR A 248 16.30 -5.50 -1.46
N THR A 249 16.12 -4.49 -2.29
CA THR A 249 15.12 -4.42 -3.38
C THR A 249 15.74 -3.80 -4.62
N THR A 250 14.94 -3.43 -5.63
CA THR A 250 15.44 -2.60 -6.74
C THR A 250 16.00 -1.29 -6.23
N GLY A 251 17.12 -0.87 -6.82
CA GLY A 251 17.64 0.48 -6.70
C GLY A 251 16.93 1.47 -7.63
N PRO A 252 17.31 2.76 -7.61
CA PRO A 252 16.69 3.80 -8.42
C PRO A 252 16.73 3.54 -9.93
N GLU A 253 17.82 2.96 -10.45
CA GLU A 253 18.00 2.69 -11.89
C GLU A 253 17.10 1.55 -12.34
N GLU A 254 17.05 0.44 -11.59
CA GLU A 254 16.20 -0.72 -11.86
C GLU A 254 14.72 -0.35 -11.69
N ALA A 255 14.38 0.45 -10.68
CA ALA A 255 13.03 0.94 -10.48
C ALA A 255 12.59 1.86 -11.62
N ALA A 256 13.47 2.73 -12.12
CA ALA A 256 13.22 3.56 -13.28
C ALA A 256 12.99 2.72 -14.55
N TYR A 257 13.79 1.66 -14.75
CA TYR A 257 13.56 0.71 -15.85
C TYR A 257 12.17 0.04 -15.74
N VAL A 258 11.76 -0.37 -14.54
CA VAL A 258 10.43 -0.98 -14.34
C VAL A 258 9.31 -0.01 -14.75
N VAL A 259 9.37 1.25 -14.32
CA VAL A 259 8.29 2.21 -14.62
C VAL A 259 8.37 2.79 -16.03
N ASN A 260 9.56 2.95 -16.60
CA ASN A 260 9.71 3.53 -17.94
C ASN A 260 9.46 2.51 -19.07
N ASP A 261 9.87 1.24 -18.88
CA ASP A 261 9.95 0.25 -19.95
C ASP A 261 9.02 -0.95 -19.75
N LEU A 262 8.75 -1.35 -18.52
CA LEU A 262 7.92 -2.53 -18.25
C LEU A 262 6.46 -2.18 -17.97
N ILE A 263 6.16 -1.35 -16.98
CA ILE A 263 4.77 -1.06 -16.59
C ILE A 263 4.23 0.17 -17.32
N THR A 264 5.01 1.23 -17.47
CA THR A 264 4.62 2.52 -18.07
C THR A 264 3.28 3.06 -17.51
N PRO A 265 3.18 3.25 -16.17
CA PRO A 265 1.96 3.71 -15.53
C PRO A 265 1.73 5.21 -15.78
N ASN A 266 0.56 5.72 -15.38
CA ASN A 266 0.29 7.16 -15.44
C ASN A 266 0.91 7.92 -14.27
N ALA A 267 1.10 7.26 -13.12
CA ALA A 267 1.76 7.83 -11.94
C ALA A 267 2.45 6.75 -11.09
N VAL A 268 3.43 7.16 -10.29
CA VAL A 268 4.20 6.30 -9.38
C VAL A 268 4.22 6.94 -8.01
N ILE A 269 4.04 6.13 -6.97
CA ILE A 269 4.35 6.47 -5.58
C ILE A 269 5.64 5.74 -5.20
N ALA A 270 6.68 6.48 -4.82
CA ALA A 270 7.92 5.88 -4.34
C ALA A 270 7.68 5.17 -3.00
N SER A 271 8.33 4.02 -2.78
CA SER A 271 8.22 3.27 -1.53
C SER A 271 9.57 2.68 -1.13
N HIS A 272 9.70 2.27 0.12
CA HIS A 272 10.85 1.51 0.61
C HIS A 272 12.21 2.15 0.29
N ALA A 273 12.36 3.48 0.50
CA ALA A 273 13.58 4.21 0.13
C ALA A 273 14.80 3.86 1.00
N ASN A 274 14.60 3.33 2.23
CA ASN A 274 15.65 3.00 3.19
C ASN A 274 16.59 4.18 3.53
N GLU A 275 16.08 5.41 3.52
CA GLU A 275 16.82 6.63 3.79
C GLU A 275 15.91 7.73 4.34
N ALA A 276 16.48 8.79 4.90
CA ALA A 276 15.77 10.04 5.12
C ALA A 276 15.64 10.75 3.77
N ALA A 277 14.57 10.46 3.04
CA ALA A 277 14.37 10.92 1.66
C ALA A 277 14.03 12.42 1.58
N THR A 278 13.41 12.95 2.64
CA THR A 278 12.96 14.35 2.68
C THR A 278 13.48 15.08 3.90
N GLN A 279 13.36 16.39 3.85
CA GLN A 279 13.52 17.32 4.95
C GLN A 279 12.60 18.50 4.75
N ASP A 280 11.79 18.83 5.75
CA ASP A 280 10.75 19.86 5.68
C ASP A 280 9.80 19.62 4.49
N GLY A 281 9.49 18.33 4.22
CA GLY A 281 8.64 17.86 3.11
C GLY A 281 9.29 17.93 1.72
N MET A 282 10.53 18.39 1.61
CA MET A 282 11.25 18.50 0.33
C MET A 282 12.25 17.37 0.14
N VAL A 283 12.31 16.83 -1.08
CA VAL A 283 13.25 15.76 -1.42
C VAL A 283 14.69 16.26 -1.31
N ARG A 284 15.51 15.54 -0.56
CA ARG A 284 16.91 15.88 -0.32
C ARG A 284 17.78 15.52 -1.52
N ASP A 285 18.76 16.38 -1.82
CA ASP A 285 19.78 16.07 -2.82
C ASP A 285 20.65 14.89 -2.38
N GLY A 286 21.12 14.11 -3.36
CA GLY A 286 21.97 12.93 -3.13
C GLY A 286 21.24 11.71 -2.60
N THR A 287 19.92 11.74 -2.48
CA THR A 287 19.10 10.59 -2.07
C THR A 287 18.74 9.70 -3.26
N ARG A 288 18.45 8.42 -2.98
CA ARG A 288 17.92 7.46 -3.95
C ARG A 288 16.57 7.94 -4.51
N THR A 289 15.75 8.52 -3.65
CA THR A 289 14.47 9.13 -4.03
C THR A 289 14.67 10.22 -5.07
N LYS A 290 15.65 11.13 -4.87
CA LYS A 290 15.99 12.17 -5.86
C LYS A 290 16.47 11.57 -7.18
N GLN A 291 17.32 10.54 -7.10
CA GLN A 291 17.83 9.83 -8.28
C GLN A 291 16.69 9.18 -9.04
N PHE A 292 15.81 8.44 -8.36
CA PHE A 292 14.65 7.80 -9.00
C PHE A 292 13.73 8.81 -9.69
N ILE A 293 13.40 9.92 -9.03
CA ILE A 293 12.61 11.00 -9.64
C ILE A 293 13.26 11.53 -10.92
N SER A 294 14.59 11.70 -10.92
CA SER A 294 15.32 12.22 -12.08
C SER A 294 15.40 11.23 -13.26
N LEU A 295 15.32 9.94 -13.00
CA LEU A 295 15.38 8.87 -13.98
C LEU A 295 14.00 8.44 -14.51
N SER A 296 12.94 8.72 -13.76
CA SER A 296 11.56 8.36 -14.13
C SER A 296 11.04 9.31 -15.21
N SER A 297 10.45 8.73 -16.25
CA SER A 297 9.67 9.46 -17.26
C SER A 297 8.20 9.70 -16.84
N MET A 298 7.79 9.06 -15.74
CA MET A 298 6.45 9.15 -15.18
C MET A 298 6.42 10.13 -14.01
N PRO A 299 5.28 10.78 -13.71
CA PRO A 299 5.12 11.54 -12.48
C PRO A 299 5.39 10.66 -11.26
N VAL A 300 6.31 11.09 -10.38
CA VAL A 300 6.64 10.39 -9.12
C VAL A 300 6.13 11.22 -7.95
N HIS A 301 5.26 10.63 -7.16
CA HIS A 301 4.74 11.20 -5.93
C HIS A 301 5.54 10.66 -4.73
N VAL A 302 5.97 11.56 -3.85
CA VAL A 302 6.71 11.22 -2.63
C VAL A 302 5.70 11.04 -1.49
N PRO A 303 5.66 9.86 -0.82
CA PRO A 303 4.65 9.56 0.18
C PRO A 303 4.98 10.23 1.53
N LEU A 304 4.69 11.50 1.66
CA LEU A 304 4.89 12.25 2.90
C LEU A 304 3.90 11.78 3.97
N SER A 305 4.41 11.38 5.13
CA SER A 305 3.61 10.85 6.24
C SER A 305 2.46 11.80 6.63
N GLY A 306 1.23 11.25 6.68
CA GLY A 306 0.04 12.00 7.04
C GLY A 306 -0.52 12.92 5.93
N LYS A 307 0.14 13.02 4.77
CA LYS A 307 -0.33 13.81 3.63
C LYS A 307 -1.09 12.93 2.65
N THR A 308 -2.40 13.10 2.61
CA THR A 308 -3.27 12.31 1.74
C THR A 308 -3.19 12.81 0.30
N MET A 309 -2.93 11.89 -0.62
CA MET A 309 -3.01 12.09 -2.07
C MET A 309 -4.34 11.53 -2.58
N SER A 310 -4.95 12.17 -3.56
CA SER A 310 -6.22 11.75 -4.16
C SER A 310 -6.05 11.47 -5.65
N PHE A 311 -6.48 10.29 -6.11
CA PHE A 311 -6.31 9.84 -7.50
C PHE A 311 -7.66 9.51 -8.12
N ASP A 312 -7.89 9.99 -9.33
CA ASP A 312 -9.03 9.58 -10.15
C ASP A 312 -8.86 8.18 -10.75
N GLY A 313 -9.85 7.67 -11.48
CA GLY A 313 -9.82 6.35 -12.10
C GLY A 313 -8.72 6.15 -13.16
N THR A 314 -8.02 7.21 -13.56
CA THR A 314 -6.92 7.19 -14.53
C THR A 314 -5.55 7.39 -13.88
N ALA A 315 -5.48 7.39 -12.54
CA ALA A 315 -4.30 7.70 -11.75
C ALA A 315 -3.77 9.14 -11.90
N HIS A 316 -4.62 10.08 -12.36
CA HIS A 316 -4.29 11.49 -12.28
C HIS A 316 -4.48 11.96 -10.82
N CYS A 317 -3.45 12.60 -10.28
CA CYS A 317 -3.57 13.18 -8.94
C CYS A 317 -4.46 14.41 -8.99
N THR A 318 -5.53 14.39 -8.22
CA THR A 318 -6.53 15.46 -8.16
C THR A 318 -6.36 16.38 -6.96
N ASP A 319 -5.65 15.92 -5.92
CA ASP A 319 -5.36 16.70 -4.70
C ASP A 319 -4.21 16.07 -3.91
N GLY A 320 -3.45 16.88 -3.19
CA GLY A 320 -2.47 16.46 -2.17
C GLY A 320 -1.15 15.90 -2.71
N CYS A 321 -0.85 16.01 -3.98
CA CYS A 321 0.42 15.56 -4.58
C CYS A 321 1.39 16.75 -4.72
#